data_f7e5f5ad0c00a068030e8d1a137f8af1
#
_entry.id   f7e5f5ad0c00a068030e8d1a137f8af1
#
_cell.length_a   1.000
_cell.length_b   1.000
_cell.length_c   1.000
_cell.angle_alpha   90.00
_cell.angle_beta   90.00
_cell.angle_gamma   90.00
#
_symmetry.space_group_name_H-M   'P 1'
#
loop_
_entity.id
_entity.type
_entity.pdbx_description
1 polymer ?
#
loop_
_entity_poly.entity_id
_entity_poly.type
_entity_poly.pdbx_seq_one_letter_code
_entity_poly.pdbx_strand_id
1 'polypeptide(L)'
;MSEYGSLRDPSSRSRSSRARHAAPPASSRRLEGISGGPGRKRGRGGHRTPLPRTRHDAQIFAGRRRRSTVSFGFVALVVGVLAIAIAVTAWMLTRPASVAITATPADASIVFNGSQTASGTLTVADLEPGAYTVNVSRKGFEPVSANVELKRGRRAKLTYDLKPQPFGVSIITHPEGATCTLTTASGEKLTGTAPFSQQAPAGKCTLTVAMAGYNTFTREVFLDEPLELDFFMDPEGQVLHGLGTITTKGAPKGVSVTPDGSEAWTSILNGPPSIEIFEPRSGKKIGEVDIGKYGAVEVIFNKAGTLAYTSQMETAECFEIDVRTRKVLREFKSGSAWTKWVQLSPDEKTLYASNWSGDDVSIIDLTTGKLVKRIGVSNTPRGMYATADGRTLYVAGFDSGFLDKIDLATGKMTTIFKSGGALRHIVADEGTGRLFISDMSADKIWVHDMKTGATTKFLDVDEKPNTIDLSPDKKMLFVSCRGENNPKSYYIPGPEWGSILVFDAGSGKPLDAVIGGNQCTALDVSDDGKILIFSDFLDNRLRVYEVPPYDTFLKGNGGRYQAHFAEIKK
;
A
#
# COMPACT_ATOMS: atom_id res chain seq x y z
N MET A 1 19.56 -32.59 14.33
CA MET A 1 19.73 -31.86 15.61
C MET A 1 18.94 -30.56 15.49
N SER A 2 17.93 -30.38 16.34
CA SER A 2 16.94 -29.32 16.20
C SER A 2 17.55 -27.90 16.30
N GLU A 3 17.24 -27.04 15.39
CA GLU A 3 17.67 -25.62 15.36
C GLU A 3 17.13 -24.76 16.53
N TYR A 4 16.42 -25.33 17.49
CA TYR A 4 15.76 -24.64 18.60
C TYR A 4 15.98 -25.28 19.97
N GLY A 5 17.19 -25.70 20.26
CA GLY A 5 17.59 -26.17 21.59
C GLY A 5 18.09 -25.00 22.45
N SER A 6 17.25 -24.48 23.29
CA SER A 6 17.42 -23.76 24.56
C SER A 6 16.74 -22.41 24.66
N LEU A 7 15.47 -22.42 25.03
CA LEU A 7 14.83 -21.38 25.82
C LEU A 7 13.92 -22.11 26.84
N ARG A 8 14.55 -22.75 27.83
CA ARG A 8 13.87 -23.10 29.09
C ARG A 8 14.63 -22.39 30.19
N ASP A 9 14.05 -21.38 30.74
CA ASP A 9 14.42 -20.83 32.03
C ASP A 9 13.53 -21.49 33.08
N PRO A 10 14.08 -22.25 34.06
CA PRO A 10 13.32 -22.83 35.16
C PRO A 10 13.56 -22.02 36.43
N SER A 11 12.80 -21.00 36.69
CA SER A 11 12.60 -20.56 38.09
C SER A 11 11.51 -19.49 38.20
N SER A 12 10.35 -19.86 38.71
CA SER A 12 9.85 -19.35 39.99
C SER A 12 8.43 -19.85 40.26
N ARG A 13 8.37 -20.82 41.15
CA ARG A 13 7.16 -21.05 41.95
C ARG A 13 7.13 -20.00 43.07
N SER A 14 6.05 -19.25 43.17
CA SER A 14 5.55 -18.80 44.47
C SER A 14 4.05 -18.61 44.44
N ARG A 15 3.47 -19.10 45.55
CA ARG A 15 2.05 -19.26 45.84
C ARG A 15 1.40 -17.94 46.28
N SER A 16 0.05 -17.96 46.12
CA SER A 16 -0.99 -17.33 46.94
C SER A 16 -1.06 -15.80 46.92
N SER A 17 -2.21 -15.24 46.77
CA SER A 17 -3.40 -15.32 47.62
C SER A 17 -4.61 -14.60 47.00
N ARG A 18 -5.78 -15.06 47.41
CA ARG A 18 -7.11 -14.50 47.16
C ARG A 18 -7.27 -13.07 47.66
N ALA A 19 -7.96 -12.24 46.90
CA ALA A 19 -8.94 -11.31 47.48
C ALA A 19 -10.07 -11.04 46.44
N ARG A 20 -11.28 -11.26 46.90
CA ARG A 20 -12.57 -10.87 46.29
C ARG A 20 -12.85 -9.42 46.62
N HIS A 21 -13.49 -8.69 45.68
CA HIS A 21 -14.58 -7.73 45.95
C HIS A 21 -15.04 -7.20 44.58
N ALA A 22 -16.21 -7.60 44.16
CA ALA A 22 -17.51 -6.95 44.35
C ALA A 22 -17.75 -5.76 43.38
N ALA A 23 -18.61 -6.00 42.36
CA ALA A 23 -19.42 -4.95 41.70
C ALA A 23 -20.56 -4.54 42.66
N PRO A 24 -21.18 -3.43 42.54
CA PRO A 24 -22.26 -3.07 41.64
C PRO A 24 -22.47 -1.53 41.49
N PRO A 25 -23.66 -1.00 41.12
CA PRO A 25 -24.67 -1.40 40.17
C PRO A 25 -25.07 -0.28 39.17
N ALA A 26 -25.96 -0.64 38.28
CA ALA A 26 -26.66 0.19 37.35
C ALA A 26 -27.59 1.21 37.99
N SER A 27 -27.84 2.36 37.34
CA SER A 27 -29.07 3.10 37.48
C SER A 27 -29.57 3.62 36.14
N SER A 28 -30.72 3.10 35.81
CA SER A 28 -31.67 3.51 34.83
C SER A 28 -32.23 4.92 35.10
N ARG A 29 -32.51 5.69 34.07
CA ARG A 29 -33.72 6.52 34.03
C ARG A 29 -34.17 6.74 32.57
N ARG A 30 -35.35 6.26 32.37
CA ARG A 30 -36.34 6.43 31.32
C ARG A 30 -37.11 7.73 31.57
N LEU A 31 -37.57 8.38 30.51
CA LEU A 31 -38.81 9.13 30.33
C LEU A 31 -38.88 9.49 28.85
N GLU A 32 -39.74 8.90 28.03
CA GLU A 32 -41.14 9.20 27.78
C GLU A 32 -41.32 10.69 27.45
N GLY A 33 -41.90 11.15 26.36
CA GLY A 33 -42.77 10.53 25.40
C GLY A 33 -43.52 11.63 24.64
N ILE A 34 -44.33 11.24 23.66
CA ILE A 34 -45.47 11.97 23.08
C ILE A 34 -45.15 12.75 21.80
N SER A 35 -45.36 12.26 20.60
CA SER A 35 -46.57 12.01 19.78
C SER A 35 -47.35 13.28 19.41
N GLY A 36 -47.52 13.46 18.04
CA GLY A 36 -48.63 14.26 17.55
C GLY A 36 -48.46 14.79 16.12
N GLY A 37 -48.84 14.06 15.10
CA GLY A 37 -49.30 14.60 13.87
C GLY A 37 -50.82 14.46 13.86
N PRO A 38 -51.55 14.54 12.78
CA PRO A 38 -51.42 15.31 11.53
C PRO A 38 -52.70 16.08 11.18
N GLY A 39 -52.75 16.87 10.14
CA GLY A 39 -54.02 17.46 9.76
C GLY A 39 -54.03 18.24 8.41
N ARG A 40 -54.53 17.58 7.42
CA ARG A 40 -55.00 18.09 6.11
C ARG A 40 -56.24 18.98 6.26
N LYS A 41 -56.45 19.93 5.31
CA LYS A 41 -57.60 20.15 4.40
C LYS A 41 -57.63 21.59 3.89
N ARG A 42 -57.55 21.88 2.59
CA ARG A 42 -58.58 21.95 1.51
C ARG A 42 -59.77 22.89 1.80
N GLY A 43 -59.98 23.84 0.85
CA GLY A 43 -61.23 24.51 0.53
C GLY A 43 -60.96 25.88 -0.10
N ARG A 44 -60.99 26.14 -1.33
CA ARG A 44 -62.07 26.21 -2.37
C ARG A 44 -63.08 27.35 -2.18
N GLY A 45 -63.14 28.21 -3.22
CA GLY A 45 -64.32 28.88 -3.69
C GLY A 45 -64.38 30.37 -3.33
N GLY A 46 -64.69 31.28 -4.14
CA GLY A 46 -65.31 31.30 -5.43
C GLY A 46 -65.95 32.69 -5.66
N HIS A 47 -65.88 33.17 -6.87
CA HIS A 47 -66.86 34.00 -7.58
C HIS A 47 -67.37 35.36 -7.06
N ARG A 48 -67.24 36.41 -7.81
CA ARG A 48 -68.18 37.02 -8.76
C ARG A 48 -68.07 38.54 -8.83
N THR A 49 -67.95 39.01 -10.05
CA THR A 49 -68.31 40.33 -10.58
C THR A 49 -69.80 40.70 -10.30
N PRO A 50 -70.36 41.89 -10.57
CA PRO A 50 -70.13 42.83 -11.70
C PRO A 50 -70.41 44.34 -11.41
N LEU A 51 -70.17 45.11 -12.49
CA LEU A 51 -70.54 46.49 -12.84
C LEU A 51 -71.93 47.00 -12.39
N PRO A 52 -72.28 48.36 -12.40
CA PRO A 52 -72.46 49.05 -13.68
C PRO A 52 -72.23 50.60 -13.70
N ARG A 53 -72.25 51.08 -14.93
CA ARG A 53 -72.43 52.43 -15.51
C ARG A 53 -73.27 53.43 -14.74
N THR A 54 -72.93 54.74 -14.96
CA THR A 54 -73.85 55.73 -15.52
C THR A 54 -73.12 57.00 -16.04
N ARG A 55 -73.65 57.52 -17.09
CA ARG A 55 -73.39 58.75 -17.83
C ARG A 55 -73.84 59.98 -17.05
N HIS A 56 -73.27 61.18 -17.37
CA HIS A 56 -73.95 62.38 -17.96
C HIS A 56 -72.96 63.51 -18.20
N ASP A 57 -73.02 63.94 -19.40
CA ASP A 57 -73.00 65.22 -20.13
C ASP A 57 -72.82 66.50 -19.34
N ALA A 58 -72.05 67.38 -19.88
CA ALA A 58 -72.39 68.65 -20.52
C ALA A 58 -71.17 69.61 -20.75
N GLN A 59 -70.89 69.88 -21.94
CA GLN A 59 -70.70 71.08 -22.74
C GLN A 59 -70.04 72.33 -22.17
N ILE A 60 -69.08 72.83 -23.05
CA ILE A 60 -68.77 74.15 -23.56
C ILE A 60 -67.96 75.13 -22.67
N PHE A 61 -66.74 75.47 -23.10
CA PHE A 61 -66.37 76.79 -23.62
C PHE A 61 -64.97 76.80 -24.29
N ALA A 62 -64.91 77.40 -25.44
CA ALA A 62 -63.71 77.54 -26.26
C ALA A 62 -62.76 78.61 -25.74
N GLY A 63 -61.50 78.30 -25.64
CA GLY A 63 -60.38 79.25 -25.43
C GLY A 63 -59.21 78.91 -26.32
N ARG A 64 -59.02 79.61 -27.39
CA ARG A 64 -57.92 79.57 -28.35
C ARG A 64 -56.57 79.86 -27.64
N ARG A 65 -55.73 78.91 -27.36
CA ARG A 65 -54.29 79.13 -27.08
C ARG A 65 -53.45 78.32 -28.08
N ARG A 66 -52.53 78.97 -28.70
CA ARG A 66 -51.50 78.47 -29.62
C ARG A 66 -50.79 77.31 -28.96
N ARG A 67 -50.93 76.10 -29.50
CA ARG A 67 -50.10 74.97 -29.16
C ARG A 67 -48.89 74.95 -30.07
N SER A 68 -47.69 75.13 -29.46
CA SER A 68 -46.45 74.69 -30.07
C SER A 68 -46.51 73.19 -30.17
N THR A 69 -46.59 72.62 -31.37
CA THR A 69 -46.50 71.20 -31.66
C THR A 69 -45.08 70.80 -31.46
N VAL A 70 -44.73 70.39 -30.24
CA VAL A 70 -43.58 69.50 -30.02
C VAL A 70 -43.92 68.23 -30.72
N SER A 71 -43.18 67.91 -31.80
CA SER A 71 -43.40 66.68 -32.60
C SER A 71 -43.43 65.47 -31.69
N PHE A 72 -44.54 64.69 -31.73
CA PHE A 72 -44.73 63.48 -30.98
C PHE A 72 -43.55 62.50 -31.20
N GLY A 73 -42.90 62.55 -32.36
CA GLY A 73 -41.70 61.79 -32.70
C GLY A 73 -40.48 62.19 -31.87
N PHE A 74 -40.34 63.48 -31.49
CA PHE A 74 -39.19 63.93 -30.67
C PHE A 74 -39.32 63.44 -29.20
N VAL A 75 -40.55 63.46 -28.65
CA VAL A 75 -40.80 62.99 -27.30
C VAL A 75 -40.63 61.43 -27.26
N ALA A 76 -41.12 60.74 -28.31
CA ALA A 76 -40.91 59.26 -28.40
C ALA A 76 -39.41 58.88 -28.54
N LEU A 77 -38.64 59.67 -29.31
CA LEU A 77 -37.17 59.48 -29.45
C LEU A 77 -36.44 59.69 -28.11
N VAL A 78 -36.77 60.77 -27.41
CA VAL A 78 -36.14 61.08 -26.11
C VAL A 78 -36.50 60.03 -25.06
N VAL A 79 -37.75 59.54 -24.99
CA VAL A 79 -38.21 58.50 -24.10
C VAL A 79 -37.53 57.16 -24.48
N GLY A 80 -37.40 56.84 -25.78
CA GLY A 80 -36.70 55.66 -26.26
C GLY A 80 -35.19 55.66 -25.89
N VAL A 81 -34.51 56.77 -26.08
CA VAL A 81 -33.10 56.97 -25.70
C VAL A 81 -32.92 56.86 -24.17
N LEU A 82 -33.86 57.45 -23.40
CA LEU A 82 -33.83 57.37 -21.94
C LEU A 82 -34.08 55.93 -21.44
N ALA A 83 -35.02 55.23 -22.08
CA ALA A 83 -35.31 53.82 -21.75
C ALA A 83 -34.11 52.90 -22.08
N ILE A 84 -33.44 53.12 -23.24
CA ILE A 84 -32.22 52.43 -23.60
C ILE A 84 -31.07 52.78 -22.62
N ALA A 85 -30.91 54.05 -22.28
CA ALA A 85 -29.92 54.47 -21.31
C ALA A 85 -30.17 53.85 -19.92
N ILE A 86 -31.42 53.80 -19.47
CA ILE A 86 -31.80 53.11 -18.20
C ILE A 86 -31.57 51.61 -18.29
N ALA A 87 -31.94 50.98 -19.41
CA ALA A 87 -31.72 49.54 -19.61
C ALA A 87 -30.23 49.21 -19.67
N VAL A 88 -29.41 50.00 -20.37
CA VAL A 88 -27.95 49.84 -20.42
C VAL A 88 -27.33 50.08 -19.05
N THR A 89 -27.79 51.09 -18.33
CA THR A 89 -27.32 51.38 -16.96
C THR A 89 -27.72 50.25 -16.00
N ALA A 90 -28.97 49.76 -16.05
CA ALA A 90 -29.44 48.64 -15.27
C ALA A 90 -28.65 47.35 -15.61
N TRP A 91 -28.40 47.09 -16.89
CA TRP A 91 -27.58 45.97 -17.33
C TRP A 91 -26.11 46.09 -16.88
N MET A 92 -25.54 47.32 -16.94
CA MET A 92 -24.19 47.56 -16.39
C MET A 92 -24.16 47.41 -14.86
N LEU A 93 -25.23 47.80 -14.16
CA LEU A 93 -25.35 47.70 -12.72
C LEU A 93 -25.64 46.29 -12.22
N THR A 94 -26.15 45.38 -13.06
CA THR A 94 -26.47 44.01 -12.70
C THR A 94 -25.44 42.97 -13.17
N ARG A 95 -24.43 43.39 -13.95
CA ARG A 95 -23.39 42.48 -14.42
C ARG A 95 -22.62 41.86 -13.25
N PRO A 96 -22.59 40.51 -13.12
CA PRO A 96 -21.78 39.84 -12.11
C PRO A 96 -20.30 40.00 -12.40
N ALA A 97 -19.49 39.82 -11.38
CA ALA A 97 -18.05 39.68 -11.51
C ALA A 97 -17.68 38.24 -11.79
N SER A 98 -16.49 38.00 -12.30
CA SER A 98 -15.93 36.65 -12.40
C SER A 98 -14.44 36.68 -12.12
N VAL A 99 -13.90 35.54 -11.69
CA VAL A 99 -12.48 35.36 -11.42
C VAL A 99 -11.97 34.10 -12.09
N ALA A 100 -10.78 34.16 -12.68
CA ALA A 100 -10.03 33.01 -13.13
C ALA A 100 -8.69 33.02 -12.38
N ILE A 101 -8.43 31.94 -11.65
CA ILE A 101 -7.24 31.76 -10.82
C ILE A 101 -6.42 30.66 -11.43
N THR A 102 -5.12 30.86 -11.55
CA THR A 102 -4.15 29.84 -11.97
C THR A 102 -3.06 29.77 -10.93
N ALA A 103 -2.66 28.58 -10.57
CA ALA A 103 -1.58 28.35 -9.62
C ALA A 103 -0.47 27.49 -10.23
N THR A 104 0.76 27.75 -9.81
CA THR A 104 1.95 26.93 -10.08
C THR A 104 2.54 26.49 -8.72
N PRO A 105 2.78 25.17 -8.50
CA PRO A 105 2.60 24.03 -9.43
C PRO A 105 1.14 23.77 -9.81
N ALA A 106 0.93 23.06 -10.93
CA ALA A 106 -0.40 22.81 -11.49
C ALA A 106 -1.32 21.93 -10.60
N ASP A 107 -0.77 21.28 -9.60
CA ASP A 107 -1.47 20.49 -8.57
C ASP A 107 -1.70 21.25 -7.26
N ALA A 108 -1.35 22.55 -7.20
CA ALA A 108 -1.60 23.36 -6.02
C ALA A 108 -3.10 23.50 -5.75
N SER A 109 -3.49 23.36 -4.49
CA SER A 109 -4.86 23.54 -4.03
C SER A 109 -5.21 25.01 -3.99
N ILE A 110 -6.31 25.39 -4.64
CA ILE A 110 -6.88 26.73 -4.63
C ILE A 110 -8.17 26.67 -3.82
N VAL A 111 -8.28 27.48 -2.78
CA VAL A 111 -9.49 27.66 -1.98
C VAL A 111 -9.96 29.10 -2.13
N PHE A 112 -11.12 29.30 -2.76
CA PHE A 112 -11.72 30.60 -2.97
C PHE A 112 -12.87 30.82 -1.99
N ASN A 113 -12.80 31.89 -1.24
CA ASN A 113 -13.78 32.33 -0.23
C ASN A 113 -14.18 31.22 0.78
N GLY A 114 -13.23 30.35 1.13
CA GLY A 114 -13.42 29.27 2.12
C GLY A 114 -14.31 28.09 1.70
N SER A 115 -14.91 28.12 0.51
CA SER A 115 -15.91 27.13 0.10
C SER A 115 -15.65 26.46 -1.26
N GLN A 116 -15.10 27.18 -2.22
CA GLN A 116 -14.82 26.64 -3.55
C GLN A 116 -13.38 26.18 -3.64
N THR A 117 -13.18 24.91 -4.02
CA THR A 117 -11.85 24.31 -4.10
C THR A 117 -11.59 23.75 -5.49
N ALA A 118 -10.36 23.90 -5.95
CA ALA A 118 -9.89 23.29 -7.19
C ALA A 118 -8.37 23.05 -7.13
N SER A 119 -7.84 22.27 -8.06
CA SER A 119 -6.42 22.03 -8.24
C SER A 119 -5.91 22.78 -9.47
N GLY A 120 -4.84 23.54 -9.33
CA GLY A 120 -4.14 24.27 -10.40
C GLY A 120 -4.89 25.41 -11.03
N THR A 121 -6.18 25.25 -11.35
CA THR A 121 -7.00 26.28 -11.98
C THR A 121 -8.42 26.30 -11.42
N LEU A 122 -8.93 27.50 -11.17
CA LEU A 122 -10.31 27.74 -10.71
C LEU A 122 -10.93 28.88 -11.52
N THR A 123 -12.13 28.69 -12.03
CA THR A 123 -12.93 29.77 -12.63
C THR A 123 -14.27 29.84 -11.94
N VAL A 124 -14.60 31.00 -11.40
CA VAL A 124 -15.87 31.28 -10.75
C VAL A 124 -16.55 32.44 -11.46
N ALA A 125 -17.79 32.22 -11.87
CA ALA A 125 -18.65 33.22 -12.51
C ALA A 125 -19.76 33.66 -11.55
N ASP A 126 -20.52 34.65 -11.96
CA ASP A 126 -21.73 35.14 -11.30
C ASP A 126 -21.51 35.58 -9.84
N LEU A 127 -20.35 36.23 -9.60
CA LEU A 127 -19.98 36.73 -8.29
C LEU A 127 -20.50 38.15 -8.07
N GLU A 128 -20.94 38.45 -6.85
CA GLU A 128 -21.20 39.83 -6.44
C GLU A 128 -19.88 40.63 -6.39
N PRO A 129 -19.88 41.93 -6.73
CA PRO A 129 -18.71 42.78 -6.52
C PRO A 129 -18.37 42.87 -5.03
N GLY A 130 -17.09 42.74 -4.68
CA GLY A 130 -16.67 42.77 -3.28
C GLY A 130 -15.30 42.15 -3.04
N ALA A 131 -14.94 42.05 -1.77
CA ALA A 131 -13.68 41.42 -1.33
C ALA A 131 -13.87 39.92 -1.11
N TYR A 132 -12.95 39.18 -1.66
CA TYR A 132 -12.89 37.71 -1.57
C TYR A 132 -11.51 37.25 -1.13
N THR A 133 -11.44 36.14 -0.44
CA THR A 133 -10.16 35.53 -0.06
C THR A 133 -9.78 34.44 -1.04
N VAL A 134 -8.50 34.40 -1.40
CA VAL A 134 -7.89 33.31 -2.18
C VAL A 134 -6.77 32.73 -1.36
N ASN A 135 -6.84 31.42 -1.04
CA ASN A 135 -5.76 30.66 -0.43
C ASN A 135 -5.24 29.66 -1.44
N VAL A 136 -3.94 29.67 -1.66
CA VAL A 136 -3.27 28.73 -2.56
C VAL A 136 -2.18 28.04 -1.77
N SER A 137 -2.19 26.71 -1.75
CA SER A 137 -1.24 25.91 -1.00
C SER A 137 -0.88 24.62 -1.71
N ARG A 138 0.34 24.16 -1.47
CA ARG A 138 0.82 22.85 -1.89
C ARG A 138 1.89 22.40 -0.90
N LYS A 139 1.90 21.11 -0.53
CA LYS A 139 2.94 20.55 0.33
C LYS A 139 4.33 20.82 -0.28
N GLY A 140 5.27 21.27 0.53
CA GLY A 140 6.61 21.62 0.08
C GLY A 140 6.76 23.06 -0.45
N PHE A 141 5.69 23.87 -0.50
CA PHE A 141 5.73 25.24 -0.99
C PHE A 141 5.21 26.21 0.06
N GLU A 142 5.65 27.46 -0.02
CA GLU A 142 5.12 28.54 0.82
C GLU A 142 3.66 28.82 0.42
N PRO A 143 2.68 28.71 1.35
CA PRO A 143 1.29 29.01 1.02
C PRO A 143 1.08 30.51 0.81
N VAL A 144 0.18 30.87 -0.09
CA VAL A 144 -0.22 32.25 -0.36
C VAL A 144 -1.66 32.46 0.06
N SER A 145 -1.90 33.53 0.85
CA SER A 145 -3.24 33.99 1.18
C SER A 145 -3.37 35.45 0.71
N ALA A 146 -4.38 35.74 -0.10
CA ALA A 146 -4.59 37.06 -0.67
C ALA A 146 -6.06 37.48 -0.61
N ASN A 147 -6.30 38.79 -0.35
CA ASN A 147 -7.60 39.38 -0.50
C ASN A 147 -7.68 40.05 -1.89
N VAL A 148 -8.74 39.73 -2.61
CA VAL A 148 -8.96 40.18 -3.99
C VAL A 148 -10.28 40.95 -4.07
N GLU A 149 -10.24 42.17 -4.56
CA GLU A 149 -11.44 42.96 -4.79
C GLU A 149 -11.95 42.74 -6.22
N LEU A 150 -13.14 42.15 -6.34
CA LEU A 150 -13.79 41.95 -7.63
C LEU A 150 -14.70 43.10 -8.00
N LYS A 151 -14.46 43.66 -9.18
CA LYS A 151 -15.23 44.77 -9.71
C LYS A 151 -16.37 44.30 -10.60
N ARG A 152 -17.50 44.97 -10.51
CA ARG A 152 -18.70 44.72 -11.28
C ARG A 152 -18.42 44.58 -12.79
N GLY A 153 -18.95 43.52 -13.40
CA GLY A 153 -18.84 43.29 -14.84
C GLY A 153 -17.42 42.99 -15.35
N ARG A 154 -16.46 42.76 -14.45
CA ARG A 154 -15.07 42.49 -14.81
C ARG A 154 -14.71 41.04 -14.50
N ARG A 155 -13.88 40.46 -15.38
CA ARG A 155 -13.21 39.17 -15.14
C ARG A 155 -11.81 39.46 -14.59
N ALA A 156 -11.55 39.09 -13.35
CA ALA A 156 -10.21 39.10 -12.77
C ALA A 156 -9.43 37.87 -13.24
N LYS A 157 -8.18 38.05 -13.60
CA LYS A 157 -7.21 36.96 -13.84
C LYS A 157 -6.14 37.06 -12.79
N LEU A 158 -5.95 35.98 -12.01
CA LEU A 158 -5.00 35.92 -10.92
C LEU A 158 -4.06 34.75 -11.17
N THR A 159 -2.78 34.98 -11.00
CA THR A 159 -1.75 33.94 -11.11
C THR A 159 -0.95 33.93 -9.82
N TYR A 160 -0.78 32.75 -9.25
CA TYR A 160 -0.01 32.51 -8.04
C TYR A 160 1.08 31.48 -8.31
N ASP A 161 2.33 31.93 -8.28
CA ASP A 161 3.49 31.06 -8.38
C ASP A 161 4.01 30.83 -6.96
N LEU A 162 3.78 29.62 -6.42
CA LEU A 162 4.21 29.27 -5.08
C LEU A 162 5.73 29.10 -5.04
N LYS A 163 6.36 29.61 -4.00
CA LYS A 163 7.81 29.46 -3.80
C LYS A 163 8.12 28.10 -3.20
N PRO A 164 9.03 27.33 -3.80
CA PRO A 164 9.45 26.04 -3.24
C PRO A 164 10.23 26.26 -1.94
N GLN A 165 9.95 25.41 -0.94
CA GLN A 165 10.75 25.29 0.28
C GLN A 165 11.94 24.37 0.03
N PRO A 166 13.10 24.57 0.68
CA PRO A 166 14.22 23.66 0.58
C PRO A 166 14.03 22.44 1.46
N PHE A 167 14.41 21.26 0.95
CA PHE A 167 14.43 19.99 1.70
C PHE A 167 15.80 19.35 1.61
N GLY A 168 16.18 18.63 2.69
CA GLY A 168 17.38 17.81 2.73
C GLY A 168 17.23 16.61 1.80
N VAL A 169 18.28 16.33 1.05
CA VAL A 169 18.45 15.09 0.26
C VAL A 169 19.68 14.39 0.76
N SER A 170 19.53 13.19 1.30
CA SER A 170 20.59 12.32 1.81
C SER A 170 20.61 11.02 1.03
N ILE A 171 21.77 10.64 0.50
CA ILE A 171 21.93 9.42 -0.29
C ILE A 171 23.15 8.66 0.21
N ILE A 172 22.94 7.42 0.59
CA ILE A 172 23.97 6.46 0.95
C ILE A 172 23.95 5.33 -0.08
N THR A 173 25.12 4.94 -0.56
CA THR A 173 25.23 3.82 -1.51
C THR A 173 26.16 2.74 -0.98
N HIS A 174 25.92 1.51 -1.38
CA HIS A 174 26.75 0.36 -1.11
C HIS A 174 27.17 -0.28 -2.46
N PRO A 175 28.46 -0.19 -2.84
CA PRO A 175 29.55 0.46 -2.10
C PRO A 175 29.43 1.98 -2.07
N GLU A 176 30.14 2.61 -1.12
CA GLU A 176 30.29 4.06 -1.05
C GLU A 176 31.11 4.59 -2.24
N GLY A 177 30.99 5.89 -2.49
CA GLY A 177 31.79 6.57 -3.51
C GLY A 177 31.10 6.76 -4.85
N ALA A 178 29.83 6.38 -4.99
CA ALA A 178 29.07 6.64 -6.21
C ALA A 178 28.83 8.15 -6.42
N THR A 179 28.89 8.59 -7.66
CA THR A 179 28.55 9.98 -8.04
C THR A 179 27.04 10.15 -8.07
N CYS A 180 26.53 11.06 -7.21
CA CYS A 180 25.13 11.43 -7.13
C CYS A 180 24.90 12.75 -7.86
N THR A 181 23.89 12.84 -8.71
CA THR A 181 23.47 14.08 -9.39
C THR A 181 21.96 14.22 -9.25
N LEU A 182 21.53 15.29 -8.57
CA LEU A 182 20.14 15.67 -8.46
C LEU A 182 19.86 16.85 -9.41
N THR A 183 19.04 16.63 -10.43
CA THR A 183 18.61 17.67 -11.37
C THR A 183 17.24 18.17 -10.94
N THR A 184 17.14 19.46 -10.58
CA THR A 184 15.89 20.09 -10.14
C THR A 184 14.98 20.44 -11.31
N ALA A 185 13.74 20.83 -11.04
CA ALA A 185 12.78 21.28 -12.06
C ALA A 185 13.27 22.51 -12.86
N SER A 186 14.15 23.34 -12.26
CA SER A 186 14.78 24.48 -12.95
C SER A 186 15.95 24.08 -13.86
N GLY A 187 16.38 22.80 -13.83
CA GLY A 187 17.55 22.31 -14.54
C GLY A 187 18.87 22.50 -13.78
N GLU A 188 18.83 23.01 -12.56
CA GLU A 188 20.01 23.07 -11.69
C GLU A 188 20.48 21.66 -11.32
N LYS A 189 21.79 21.45 -11.34
CA LYS A 189 22.41 20.15 -11.00
C LYS A 189 23.21 20.29 -9.71
N LEU A 190 22.77 19.54 -8.69
CA LEU A 190 23.49 19.37 -7.45
C LEU A 190 24.24 18.05 -7.54
N THR A 191 25.57 18.11 -7.58
CA THR A 191 26.42 16.90 -7.78
C THR A 191 27.36 16.74 -6.62
N GLY A 192 27.60 15.49 -6.21
CA GLY A 192 28.53 15.10 -5.15
C GLY A 192 28.75 13.59 -5.13
N THR A 193 29.50 13.12 -4.15
CA THR A 193 29.83 11.70 -3.94
C THR A 193 29.04 11.16 -2.75
N ALA A 194 28.55 9.95 -2.82
CA ALA A 194 27.90 9.27 -1.70
C ALA A 194 28.95 8.88 -0.61
N PRO A 195 28.66 9.11 0.69
CA PRO A 195 27.44 9.70 1.25
C PRO A 195 27.20 11.14 0.79
N PHE A 196 26.06 11.38 0.15
CA PHE A 196 25.68 12.68 -0.42
C PHE A 196 24.65 13.35 0.48
N SER A 197 24.85 14.65 0.78
CA SER A 197 23.89 15.43 1.56
C SER A 197 23.84 16.86 1.03
N GLN A 198 22.69 17.27 0.55
CA GLN A 198 22.46 18.60 -0.04
C GLN A 198 21.05 19.09 0.29
N GLN A 199 20.84 20.42 0.18
CA GLN A 199 19.50 21.02 0.18
C GLN A 199 19.05 21.26 -1.26
N ALA A 200 17.82 20.89 -1.58
CA ALA A 200 17.23 21.12 -2.90
C ALA A 200 15.81 21.72 -2.78
N PRO A 201 15.39 22.56 -3.73
CA PRO A 201 14.04 23.13 -3.72
C PRO A 201 12.99 22.06 -3.96
N ALA A 202 11.81 22.22 -3.33
CA ALA A 202 10.64 21.39 -3.61
C ALA A 202 10.29 21.39 -5.10
N GLY A 203 9.80 20.24 -5.56
CA GLY A 203 9.36 20.05 -6.94
C GLY A 203 9.85 18.77 -7.56
N LYS A 204 9.60 18.62 -8.86
CA LYS A 204 10.06 17.47 -9.62
C LYS A 204 11.58 17.52 -9.78
N CYS A 205 12.23 16.43 -9.38
CA CYS A 205 13.67 16.24 -9.50
C CYS A 205 13.98 14.91 -10.19
N THR A 206 15.13 14.84 -10.85
CA THR A 206 15.68 13.58 -11.36
C THR A 206 16.98 13.30 -10.61
N LEU A 207 17.01 12.18 -9.88
CA LEU A 207 18.20 11.68 -9.25
C LEU A 207 18.89 10.68 -10.18
N THR A 208 20.20 10.87 -10.39
CA THR A 208 21.06 9.92 -11.09
C THR A 208 22.23 9.55 -10.18
N VAL A 209 22.49 8.25 -10.01
CA VAL A 209 23.63 7.75 -9.24
C VAL A 209 24.42 6.79 -10.13
N ALA A 210 25.72 7.04 -10.26
CA ALA A 210 26.60 6.30 -11.17
C ALA A 210 27.93 5.94 -10.51
N MET A 211 28.39 4.72 -10.80
CA MET A 211 29.67 4.20 -10.37
C MET A 211 30.22 3.21 -11.39
N ALA A 212 31.52 3.18 -11.59
CA ALA A 212 32.15 2.24 -12.52
C ALA A 212 31.93 0.78 -12.06
N GLY A 213 31.55 -0.10 -12.97
CA GLY A 213 31.22 -1.51 -12.70
C GLY A 213 29.79 -1.74 -12.18
N TYR A 214 28.97 -0.68 -12.14
CA TYR A 214 27.57 -0.74 -11.71
C TYR A 214 26.63 -0.12 -12.73
N ASN A 215 25.42 -0.62 -12.78
CA ASN A 215 24.33 -0.02 -13.54
C ASN A 215 24.03 1.39 -13.01
N THR A 216 23.81 2.34 -13.91
CA THR A 216 23.42 3.68 -13.51
C THR A 216 21.99 3.68 -12.98
N PHE A 217 21.81 4.10 -11.74
CA PHE A 217 20.48 4.31 -11.16
C PHE A 217 19.92 5.67 -11.59
N THR A 218 18.69 5.71 -12.06
CA THR A 218 17.98 6.96 -12.37
C THR A 218 16.55 6.89 -11.87
N ARG A 219 16.12 7.93 -11.14
CA ARG A 219 14.78 7.99 -10.56
C ARG A 219 14.21 9.40 -10.61
N GLU A 220 12.96 9.53 -11.06
CA GLU A 220 12.18 10.74 -10.87
C GLU A 220 11.57 10.75 -9.48
N VAL A 221 11.75 11.83 -8.74
CA VAL A 221 11.19 12.05 -7.40
C VAL A 221 10.48 13.39 -7.36
N PHE A 222 9.42 13.50 -6.59
CA PHE A 222 8.82 14.78 -6.25
C PHE A 222 9.23 15.14 -4.83
N LEU A 223 10.08 16.15 -4.68
CA LEU A 223 10.62 16.58 -3.40
C LEU A 223 9.61 17.51 -2.72
N ASP A 224 8.90 17.04 -1.70
CA ASP A 224 8.00 17.83 -0.85
C ASP A 224 8.13 17.50 0.63
N GLU A 225 9.13 16.67 0.95
CA GLU A 225 9.62 16.32 2.28
C GLU A 225 11.10 15.93 2.15
N PRO A 226 11.86 15.77 3.25
CA PRO A 226 13.23 15.26 3.18
C PRO A 226 13.30 13.91 2.48
N LEU A 227 14.27 13.75 1.58
CA LEU A 227 14.53 12.50 0.87
C LEU A 227 15.75 11.81 1.49
N GLU A 228 15.53 10.62 2.01
CA GLU A 228 16.60 9.75 2.52
C GLU A 228 16.60 8.46 1.71
N LEU A 229 17.71 8.16 1.04
CA LEU A 229 17.89 6.94 0.27
C LEU A 229 19.15 6.23 0.75
N ASP A 230 19.00 4.97 1.08
CA ASP A 230 20.07 4.02 1.31
C ASP A 230 19.84 2.83 0.38
N PHE A 231 20.77 2.52 -0.50
CA PHE A 231 20.59 1.42 -1.44
C PHE A 231 21.91 0.78 -1.89
N PHE A 232 21.79 -0.47 -2.29
CA PHE A 232 22.88 -1.21 -2.91
C PHE A 232 22.88 -0.92 -4.40
N MET A 233 24.05 -0.55 -4.91
CA MET A 233 24.24 -0.37 -6.36
C MET A 233 24.11 -1.72 -7.05
N ASP A 234 23.38 -1.74 -8.15
CA ASP A 234 23.23 -2.94 -8.98
C ASP A 234 24.51 -3.18 -9.79
N PRO A 235 25.28 -4.28 -9.57
CA PRO A 235 26.45 -4.56 -10.38
C PRO A 235 26.11 -4.66 -11.87
N GLU A 236 27.05 -4.29 -12.72
CA GLU A 236 26.86 -4.36 -14.18
C GLU A 236 26.46 -5.78 -14.61
N GLY A 237 25.42 -5.89 -15.43
CA GLY A 237 24.84 -7.14 -15.89
C GLY A 237 23.69 -7.67 -15.02
N GLN A 238 23.42 -7.10 -13.83
CA GLN A 238 22.22 -7.42 -13.05
C GLN A 238 20.98 -6.94 -13.80
N VAL A 239 19.94 -7.78 -13.86
CA VAL A 239 18.68 -7.50 -14.56
C VAL A 239 17.63 -6.91 -13.63
N LEU A 240 17.57 -7.38 -12.38
CA LEU A 240 16.74 -6.76 -11.35
C LEU A 240 17.28 -5.35 -11.02
N HIS A 241 16.38 -4.36 -10.87
CA HIS A 241 16.76 -2.98 -10.57
C HIS A 241 16.45 -2.60 -9.13
N GLY A 242 17.46 -2.30 -8.34
CA GLY A 242 17.32 -1.84 -6.96
C GLY A 242 16.53 -0.54 -6.87
N LEU A 243 15.50 -0.50 -6.02
CA LEU A 243 14.72 0.72 -5.73
C LEU A 243 15.14 1.37 -4.41
N GLY A 244 15.69 0.60 -3.49
CA GLY A 244 16.14 1.10 -2.19
C GLY A 244 16.09 0.04 -1.11
N THR A 245 16.50 0.45 0.08
CA THR A 245 16.41 -0.35 1.30
C THR A 245 15.44 0.30 2.28
N ILE A 246 14.86 -0.51 3.14
CA ILE A 246 13.95 -0.09 4.20
C ILE A 246 14.49 -0.64 5.51
N THR A 247 14.85 0.24 6.44
CA THR A 247 15.24 -0.17 7.78
C THR A 247 14.00 -0.49 8.61
N THR A 248 14.00 -1.67 9.25
CA THR A 248 12.94 -2.12 10.15
C THR A 248 13.38 -2.02 11.61
N LYS A 249 12.43 -1.91 12.54
CA LYS A 249 12.72 -1.82 13.99
C LYS A 249 13.27 -3.12 14.59
N GLY A 250 13.06 -4.24 13.89
CA GLY A 250 13.52 -5.55 14.34
C GLY A 250 13.63 -6.51 13.16
N ALA A 251 13.94 -7.77 13.45
CA ALA A 251 14.20 -8.79 12.43
C ALA A 251 12.94 -9.08 11.57
N PRO A 252 12.93 -8.68 10.27
CA PRO A 252 11.80 -8.91 9.37
C PRO A 252 11.73 -10.38 8.97
N LYS A 253 10.64 -11.07 9.38
CA LYS A 253 10.52 -12.53 9.22
C LYS A 253 9.69 -12.96 8.03
N GLY A 254 8.54 -12.33 7.84
CA GLY A 254 7.67 -12.46 6.68
C GLY A 254 7.50 -11.11 6.01
N VAL A 255 7.21 -11.09 4.73
CA VAL A 255 6.85 -9.89 3.97
C VAL A 255 5.79 -10.25 2.95
N SER A 256 4.84 -9.35 2.75
CA SER A 256 3.84 -9.48 1.69
C SER A 256 3.45 -8.10 1.17
N VAL A 257 3.25 -7.99 -0.12
CA VAL A 257 2.77 -6.78 -0.80
C VAL A 257 1.25 -6.89 -0.96
N THR A 258 0.53 -5.80 -0.72
CA THR A 258 -0.91 -5.79 -0.95
C THR A 258 -1.23 -6.10 -2.42
N PRO A 259 -2.38 -6.72 -2.75
CA PRO A 259 -2.74 -7.08 -4.12
C PRO A 259 -2.73 -5.90 -5.11
N ASP A 260 -2.97 -4.67 -4.64
CA ASP A 260 -2.89 -3.46 -5.46
C ASP A 260 -1.46 -2.89 -5.58
N GLY A 261 -0.47 -3.49 -4.92
CA GLY A 261 0.93 -3.08 -4.96
C GLY A 261 1.25 -1.82 -4.15
N SER A 262 0.29 -1.27 -3.40
CA SER A 262 0.42 0.03 -2.72
C SER A 262 1.16 -0.04 -1.39
N GLU A 263 1.09 -1.15 -0.68
CA GLU A 263 1.70 -1.34 0.64
C GLU A 263 2.52 -2.63 0.72
N ALA A 264 3.66 -2.58 1.40
CA ALA A 264 4.42 -3.75 1.83
C ALA A 264 4.30 -3.90 3.35
N TRP A 265 3.81 -5.03 3.79
CA TRP A 265 3.66 -5.38 5.20
C TRP A 265 4.73 -6.39 5.58
N THR A 266 5.52 -6.09 6.60
CA THR A 266 6.53 -7.03 7.11
C THR A 266 6.28 -7.38 8.55
N SER A 267 6.28 -8.68 8.85
CA SER A 267 6.21 -9.18 10.21
C SER A 267 7.55 -9.02 10.92
N ILE A 268 7.55 -8.49 12.12
CA ILE A 268 8.72 -8.31 12.97
C ILE A 268 8.72 -9.40 14.03
N LEU A 269 9.74 -10.27 13.98
CA LEU A 269 9.80 -11.45 14.84
C LEU A 269 9.92 -11.08 16.33
N ASN A 270 10.64 -10.04 16.63
CA ASN A 270 10.96 -9.63 18.00
C ASN A 270 10.14 -8.41 18.46
N GLY A 271 8.90 -8.22 17.88
CA GLY A 271 8.03 -7.05 18.17
C GLY A 271 8.04 -6.57 19.60
N PRO A 272 7.24 -5.53 19.97
CA PRO A 272 6.45 -4.62 19.16
C PRO A 272 7.28 -3.56 18.39
N PRO A 273 6.76 -3.00 17.28
CA PRO A 273 5.50 -3.37 16.65
C PRO A 273 5.61 -4.75 16.03
N SER A 274 4.49 -5.46 15.91
CA SER A 274 4.49 -6.80 15.35
C SER A 274 4.54 -6.82 13.84
N ILE A 275 4.03 -5.77 13.20
CA ILE A 275 4.05 -5.57 11.74
C ILE A 275 4.40 -4.12 11.47
N GLU A 276 5.30 -3.88 10.53
CA GLU A 276 5.57 -2.56 9.96
C GLU A 276 5.08 -2.50 8.51
N ILE A 277 4.59 -1.32 8.11
CA ILE A 277 3.95 -1.10 6.82
C ILE A 277 4.66 0.04 6.10
N PHE A 278 5.02 -0.22 4.84
CA PHE A 278 5.78 0.72 4.01
C PHE A 278 5.13 0.90 2.64
N GLU A 279 5.34 2.05 2.03
CA GLU A 279 5.15 2.24 0.60
C GLU A 279 6.38 1.66 -0.11
N PRO A 280 6.22 0.60 -0.97
CA PRO A 280 7.36 -0.19 -1.43
C PRO A 280 8.35 0.61 -2.28
N ARG A 281 7.86 1.51 -3.13
CA ARG A 281 8.74 2.22 -4.07
C ARG A 281 9.56 3.33 -3.42
N SER A 282 9.01 4.03 -2.44
CA SER A 282 9.73 5.10 -1.70
C SER A 282 10.45 4.61 -0.47
N GLY A 283 10.09 3.43 0.04
CA GLY A 283 10.58 2.92 1.32
C GLY A 283 9.98 3.63 2.54
N LYS A 284 9.03 4.54 2.33
CA LYS A 284 8.43 5.34 3.40
C LYS A 284 7.56 4.48 4.31
N LYS A 285 7.81 4.54 5.62
CA LYS A 285 6.93 3.93 6.61
C LYS A 285 5.60 4.68 6.66
N ILE A 286 4.50 3.95 6.45
CA ILE A 286 3.14 4.49 6.40
C ILE A 286 2.24 3.94 7.52
N GLY A 287 2.71 2.97 8.29
CA GLY A 287 1.98 2.45 9.43
C GLY A 287 2.65 1.31 10.15
N GLU A 288 1.94 0.83 11.16
CA GLU A 288 2.32 -0.34 11.93
C GLU A 288 1.08 -0.98 12.57
N VAL A 289 1.17 -2.28 12.91
CA VAL A 289 0.16 -3.01 13.68
C VAL A 289 0.84 -3.70 14.85
N ASP A 290 0.25 -3.54 16.02
CA ASP A 290 0.66 -4.23 17.24
C ASP A 290 -0.37 -5.32 17.57
N ILE A 291 0.10 -6.56 17.71
CA ILE A 291 -0.70 -7.71 18.12
C ILE A 291 -0.33 -8.17 19.54
N GLY A 292 0.30 -7.32 20.33
CA GLY A 292 0.64 -7.54 21.73
C GLY A 292 2.14 -7.72 21.98
N LYS A 293 2.48 -8.42 23.05
CA LYS A 293 3.86 -8.50 23.58
C LYS A 293 4.87 -9.14 22.63
N TYR A 294 4.45 -10.08 21.81
CA TYR A 294 5.33 -10.87 20.96
C TYR A 294 5.24 -10.41 19.50
N GLY A 295 6.22 -10.80 18.71
CA GLY A 295 6.24 -10.49 17.29
C GLY A 295 5.29 -11.33 16.44
N ALA A 296 5.22 -11.02 15.17
CA ALA A 296 4.52 -11.79 14.14
C ALA A 296 5.50 -12.64 13.32
N VAL A 297 5.02 -13.69 12.66
CA VAL A 297 5.88 -14.57 11.85
C VAL A 297 5.64 -14.40 10.35
N GLU A 298 4.40 -14.55 9.94
CA GLU A 298 3.99 -14.40 8.53
C GLU A 298 2.87 -13.36 8.44
N VAL A 299 2.71 -12.77 7.27
CA VAL A 299 1.58 -11.91 6.93
C VAL A 299 1.12 -12.27 5.53
N ILE A 300 -0.18 -12.45 5.37
CA ILE A 300 -0.82 -12.70 4.07
C ILE A 300 -2.06 -11.84 3.92
N PHE A 301 -2.48 -11.58 2.69
CA PHE A 301 -3.70 -10.85 2.40
C PHE A 301 -4.80 -11.75 1.84
N ASN A 302 -6.05 -11.31 1.97
CA ASN A 302 -7.13 -11.81 1.16
C ASN A 302 -7.01 -11.24 -0.27
N LYS A 303 -7.67 -11.86 -1.25
CA LYS A 303 -7.61 -11.46 -2.67
C LYS A 303 -8.02 -10.02 -2.93
N ALA A 304 -8.91 -9.49 -2.10
CA ALA A 304 -9.38 -8.11 -2.21
C ALA A 304 -8.42 -7.08 -1.58
N GLY A 305 -7.37 -7.52 -0.86
CA GLY A 305 -6.46 -6.62 -0.15
C GLY A 305 -7.11 -5.85 1.01
N THR A 306 -8.28 -6.30 1.49
CA THR A 306 -9.03 -5.62 2.55
C THR A 306 -8.75 -6.17 3.94
N LEU A 307 -8.29 -7.42 4.02
CA LEU A 307 -7.95 -8.12 5.26
C LEU A 307 -6.55 -8.70 5.14
N ALA A 308 -5.80 -8.59 6.24
CA ALA A 308 -4.55 -9.29 6.42
C ALA A 308 -4.66 -10.32 7.55
N TYR A 309 -3.90 -11.39 7.43
CA TYR A 309 -3.82 -12.44 8.45
C TYR A 309 -2.37 -12.67 8.84
N THR A 310 -2.13 -12.87 10.13
CA THR A 310 -0.79 -13.15 10.64
C THR A 310 -0.82 -14.21 11.73
N SER A 311 0.34 -14.80 12.02
CA SER A 311 0.54 -15.78 13.09
C SER A 311 1.50 -15.24 14.15
N GLN A 312 1.29 -15.70 15.39
CA GLN A 312 2.18 -15.46 16.52
C GLN A 312 2.55 -16.82 17.17
N MET A 313 3.84 -17.09 17.26
CA MET A 313 4.33 -18.39 17.74
C MET A 313 4.07 -18.59 19.22
N GLU A 314 4.42 -17.60 20.04
CA GLU A 314 4.48 -17.70 21.49
C GLU A 314 3.11 -17.89 22.11
N THR A 315 2.08 -17.33 21.53
CA THR A 315 0.68 -17.45 21.99
C THR A 315 -0.10 -18.54 21.26
N ALA A 316 0.46 -19.05 20.15
CA ALA A 316 -0.22 -19.97 19.23
C ALA A 316 -1.55 -19.41 18.70
N GLU A 317 -1.54 -18.12 18.33
CA GLU A 317 -2.69 -17.37 17.84
C GLU A 317 -2.47 -16.91 16.40
N CYS A 318 -3.58 -16.68 15.73
CA CYS A 318 -3.65 -15.99 14.43
C CYS A 318 -4.53 -14.74 14.59
N PHE A 319 -4.26 -13.73 13.80
CA PHE A 319 -4.96 -12.46 13.88
C PHE A 319 -5.50 -12.09 12.51
N GLU A 320 -6.71 -11.54 12.48
CA GLU A 320 -7.32 -10.89 11.33
C GLU A 320 -7.26 -9.39 11.51
N ILE A 321 -6.78 -8.69 10.51
CA ILE A 321 -6.48 -7.26 10.56
C ILE A 321 -7.19 -6.57 9.39
N ASP A 322 -7.87 -5.47 9.66
CA ASP A 322 -8.40 -4.58 8.62
C ASP A 322 -7.26 -3.76 8.02
N VAL A 323 -7.02 -3.91 6.72
CA VAL A 323 -5.89 -3.27 6.03
C VAL A 323 -6.00 -1.74 6.06
N ARG A 324 -7.19 -1.19 5.83
CA ARG A 324 -7.41 0.25 5.76
C ARG A 324 -7.22 0.94 7.13
N THR A 325 -7.75 0.34 8.21
CA THR A 325 -7.69 0.93 9.56
C THR A 325 -6.50 0.46 10.36
N ARG A 326 -5.80 -0.60 9.90
CA ARG A 326 -4.65 -1.22 10.56
C ARG A 326 -4.97 -1.73 11.97
N LYS A 327 -6.22 -2.15 12.17
CA LYS A 327 -6.70 -2.65 13.47
C LYS A 327 -6.94 -4.15 13.42
N VAL A 328 -6.56 -4.83 14.51
CA VAL A 328 -6.96 -6.21 14.76
C VAL A 328 -8.47 -6.26 14.90
N LEU A 329 -9.12 -7.06 14.08
CA LEU A 329 -10.56 -7.30 14.09
C LEU A 329 -10.91 -8.51 14.94
N ARG A 330 -10.13 -9.60 14.80
CA ARG A 330 -10.38 -10.88 15.47
C ARG A 330 -9.07 -11.60 15.78
N GLU A 331 -9.11 -12.40 16.83
CA GLU A 331 -8.05 -13.30 17.26
C GLU A 331 -8.56 -14.73 17.20
N PHE A 332 -7.73 -15.65 16.74
CA PHE A 332 -8.07 -17.06 16.60
C PHE A 332 -7.01 -17.93 17.30
N LYS A 333 -7.44 -18.79 18.21
CA LYS A 333 -6.53 -19.75 18.82
C LYS A 333 -6.36 -20.95 17.89
N SER A 334 -5.11 -21.31 17.61
CA SER A 334 -4.82 -22.52 16.82
C SER A 334 -5.16 -23.80 17.57
N GLY A 335 -5.21 -23.73 18.92
CA GLY A 335 -5.43 -24.90 19.77
C GLY A 335 -4.25 -25.86 19.81
N SER A 336 -3.07 -25.43 19.35
CA SER A 336 -1.84 -26.21 19.28
C SER A 336 -0.65 -25.40 19.80
N ALA A 337 0.56 -25.59 19.30
CA ALA A 337 1.77 -24.93 19.79
C ALA A 337 2.64 -24.40 18.65
N TRP A 338 3.15 -23.16 18.86
CA TRP A 338 4.10 -22.51 17.96
C TRP A 338 3.57 -22.38 16.53
N THR A 339 2.45 -21.67 16.37
CA THR A 339 1.85 -21.39 15.07
C THR A 339 2.77 -20.50 14.22
N LYS A 340 3.18 -21.01 13.06
CA LYS A 340 4.18 -20.31 12.20
C LYS A 340 3.66 -19.85 10.87
N TRP A 341 2.89 -20.66 10.17
CA TRP A 341 2.43 -20.34 8.83
C TRP A 341 0.92 -20.25 8.79
N VAL A 342 0.41 -19.34 8.02
CA VAL A 342 -1.02 -19.20 7.74
C VAL A 342 -1.28 -19.23 6.23
N GLN A 343 -2.41 -19.82 5.85
CA GLN A 343 -2.84 -19.95 4.47
C GLN A 343 -4.36 -19.83 4.41
N LEU A 344 -4.89 -19.01 3.52
CA LEU A 344 -6.34 -18.95 3.25
C LEU A 344 -6.78 -20.10 2.32
N SER A 345 -7.99 -20.59 2.53
CA SER A 345 -8.66 -21.41 1.52
C SER A 345 -8.97 -20.58 0.27
N PRO A 346 -9.14 -21.21 -0.91
CA PRO A 346 -9.45 -20.47 -2.15
C PRO A 346 -10.73 -19.62 -2.11
N ASP A 347 -11.70 -20.01 -1.29
CA ASP A 347 -12.96 -19.30 -1.06
C ASP A 347 -12.89 -18.30 0.10
N GLU A 348 -11.70 -18.18 0.73
CA GLU A 348 -11.39 -17.28 1.85
C GLU A 348 -12.28 -17.43 3.10
N LYS A 349 -12.92 -18.61 3.26
CA LYS A 349 -13.75 -18.90 4.43
C LYS A 349 -13.03 -19.70 5.51
N THR A 350 -11.85 -20.22 5.22
CA THR A 350 -11.04 -21.03 6.12
C THR A 350 -9.63 -20.49 6.21
N LEU A 351 -9.12 -20.39 7.43
CA LEU A 351 -7.71 -20.15 7.69
C LEU A 351 -7.06 -21.46 8.12
N TYR A 352 -6.05 -21.89 7.40
CA TYR A 352 -5.17 -22.98 7.77
C TYR A 352 -3.97 -22.42 8.53
N ALA A 353 -3.58 -23.03 9.64
CA ALA A 353 -2.44 -22.60 10.43
C ALA A 353 -1.55 -23.79 10.76
N SER A 354 -0.28 -23.77 10.32
CA SER A 354 0.68 -24.82 10.66
C SER A 354 1.30 -24.57 12.03
N ASN A 355 1.30 -25.58 12.88
CA ASN A 355 1.77 -25.50 14.24
C ASN A 355 3.09 -26.26 14.37
N TRP A 356 4.19 -25.52 14.41
CA TRP A 356 5.56 -26.02 14.33
C TRP A 356 5.89 -27.07 15.39
N SER A 357 5.56 -26.80 16.66
CA SER A 357 5.83 -27.72 17.77
C SER A 357 4.64 -28.61 18.12
N GLY A 358 3.52 -28.42 17.42
CA GLY A 358 2.32 -29.23 17.59
C GLY A 358 2.22 -30.39 16.59
N ASP A 359 3.05 -30.38 15.56
CA ASP A 359 3.04 -31.36 14.47
C ASP A 359 1.65 -31.54 13.84
N ASP A 360 0.90 -30.42 13.71
CA ASP A 360 -0.45 -30.43 13.15
C ASP A 360 -0.75 -29.16 12.36
N VAL A 361 -1.86 -29.22 11.63
CA VAL A 361 -2.49 -28.08 10.97
C VAL A 361 -3.84 -27.83 11.59
N SER A 362 -4.07 -26.60 12.04
CA SER A 362 -5.36 -26.11 12.51
C SER A 362 -6.21 -25.61 11.36
N ILE A 363 -7.49 -25.99 11.35
CA ILE A 363 -8.51 -25.56 10.39
C ILE A 363 -9.48 -24.66 11.14
N ILE A 364 -9.46 -23.37 10.82
CA ILE A 364 -10.24 -22.33 11.48
C ILE A 364 -11.30 -21.80 10.50
N ASP A 365 -12.57 -21.90 10.86
CA ASP A 365 -13.68 -21.32 10.10
C ASP A 365 -13.74 -19.80 10.33
N LEU A 366 -13.46 -19.03 9.31
CA LEU A 366 -13.47 -17.56 9.38
C LEU A 366 -14.89 -16.97 9.47
N THR A 367 -15.94 -17.72 9.10
CA THR A 367 -17.33 -17.27 9.25
C THR A 367 -17.71 -17.24 10.72
N THR A 368 -17.34 -18.25 11.47
CA THR A 368 -17.68 -18.39 12.89
C THR A 368 -16.55 -17.96 13.83
N GLY A 369 -15.33 -17.83 13.34
CA GLY A 369 -14.12 -17.54 14.13
C GLY A 369 -13.67 -18.74 14.98
N LYS A 370 -14.13 -19.96 14.69
CA LYS A 370 -13.87 -21.13 15.54
C LYS A 370 -12.89 -22.11 14.91
N LEU A 371 -12.04 -22.69 15.76
CA LEU A 371 -11.28 -23.87 15.40
C LEU A 371 -12.25 -25.05 15.12
N VAL A 372 -12.20 -25.58 13.90
CA VAL A 372 -13.05 -26.70 13.47
C VAL A 372 -12.41 -28.03 13.88
N LYS A 373 -11.14 -28.20 13.50
CA LYS A 373 -10.36 -29.42 13.79
C LYS A 373 -8.86 -29.16 13.66
N ARG A 374 -8.06 -30.05 14.15
CA ARG A 374 -6.63 -30.16 13.89
C ARG A 374 -6.33 -31.46 13.18
N ILE A 375 -5.41 -31.45 12.25
CA ILE A 375 -4.99 -32.64 11.49
C ILE A 375 -3.50 -32.83 11.74
N GLY A 376 -3.14 -33.99 12.33
CA GLY A 376 -1.74 -34.35 12.55
C GLY A 376 -1.02 -34.50 11.20
N VAL A 377 0.19 -33.99 11.12
CA VAL A 377 1.08 -34.03 9.95
C VAL A 377 2.49 -34.46 10.38
N SER A 378 3.39 -34.55 9.42
CA SER A 378 4.80 -34.82 9.71
C SER A 378 5.44 -33.69 10.50
N ASN A 379 6.53 -34.01 11.23
CA ASN A 379 7.17 -33.11 12.20
C ASN A 379 7.48 -31.72 11.64
N THR A 380 7.19 -30.72 12.46
CA THR A 380 7.50 -29.31 12.25
C THR A 380 6.95 -28.74 10.93
N PRO A 381 5.60 -28.75 10.74
CA PRO A 381 4.98 -28.22 9.54
C PRO A 381 5.29 -26.74 9.37
N ARG A 382 5.55 -26.33 8.12
CA ARG A 382 5.91 -24.94 7.78
C ARG A 382 5.01 -24.39 6.68
N GLY A 383 5.51 -24.30 5.43
CA GLY A 383 4.75 -23.81 4.30
C GLY A 383 3.63 -24.74 3.89
N MET A 384 2.54 -24.19 3.44
CA MET A 384 1.36 -24.91 2.98
C MET A 384 0.88 -24.36 1.64
N TYR A 385 0.18 -25.21 0.90
CA TYR A 385 -0.52 -24.78 -0.32
C TYR A 385 -1.88 -25.48 -0.42
N ALA A 386 -2.96 -24.71 -0.44
CA ALA A 386 -4.32 -25.18 -0.70
C ALA A 386 -4.63 -25.10 -2.20
N THR A 387 -5.02 -26.24 -2.82
CA THR A 387 -5.38 -26.27 -4.23
C THR A 387 -6.59 -25.41 -4.55
N ALA A 388 -6.64 -24.80 -5.74
CA ALA A 388 -7.70 -23.86 -6.14
C ALA A 388 -9.11 -24.48 -6.12
N ASP A 389 -9.21 -25.83 -6.24
CA ASP A 389 -10.48 -26.55 -6.09
C ASP A 389 -10.93 -26.77 -4.63
N GLY A 390 -10.09 -26.34 -3.66
CA GLY A 390 -10.36 -26.45 -2.22
C GLY A 390 -10.39 -27.87 -1.67
N ARG A 391 -9.84 -28.86 -2.39
CA ARG A 391 -9.90 -30.27 -1.98
C ARG A 391 -8.67 -30.78 -1.30
N THR A 392 -7.52 -30.19 -1.60
CA THR A 392 -6.23 -30.68 -1.12
C THR A 392 -5.45 -29.57 -0.44
N LEU A 393 -4.81 -29.89 0.67
CA LEU A 393 -3.80 -29.05 1.30
C LEU A 393 -2.47 -29.81 1.31
N TYR A 394 -1.44 -29.24 0.69
CA TYR A 394 -0.07 -29.73 0.78
C TYR A 394 0.65 -29.03 1.93
N VAL A 395 1.48 -29.77 2.67
CA VAL A 395 2.19 -29.29 3.85
C VAL A 395 3.65 -29.71 3.77
N ALA A 396 4.54 -28.76 3.90
CA ALA A 396 5.98 -29.00 3.98
C ALA A 396 6.39 -29.23 5.43
N GLY A 397 6.94 -30.40 5.74
CA GLY A 397 7.48 -30.75 7.04
C GLY A 397 8.97 -30.42 7.10
N PHE A 398 9.36 -29.56 8.02
CA PHE A 398 10.73 -29.03 8.08
C PHE A 398 11.72 -30.07 8.65
N ASP A 399 11.58 -30.48 9.90
CA ASP A 399 12.52 -31.45 10.50
C ASP A 399 12.36 -32.88 9.91
N SER A 400 11.18 -33.20 9.38
CA SER A 400 10.93 -34.48 8.73
C SER A 400 11.47 -34.57 7.30
N GLY A 401 11.56 -33.42 6.59
CA GLY A 401 11.81 -33.40 5.16
C GLY A 401 10.70 -34.06 4.34
N PHE A 402 9.45 -34.08 4.84
CA PHE A 402 8.34 -34.77 4.20
C PHE A 402 7.37 -33.79 3.55
N LEU A 403 6.83 -34.18 2.41
CA LEU A 403 5.68 -33.50 1.80
C LEU A 403 4.43 -34.31 2.13
N ASP A 404 3.56 -33.71 2.91
CA ASP A 404 2.27 -34.30 3.26
C ASP A 404 1.15 -33.73 2.37
N LYS A 405 0.20 -34.60 2.06
CA LYS A 405 -1.03 -34.28 1.35
C LYS A 405 -2.21 -34.58 2.25
N ILE A 406 -3.06 -33.57 2.48
CA ILE A 406 -4.30 -33.69 3.24
C ILE A 406 -5.47 -33.62 2.26
N ASP A 407 -6.33 -34.62 2.28
CA ASP A 407 -7.68 -34.56 1.71
C ASP A 407 -8.56 -33.74 2.67
N LEU A 408 -8.97 -32.56 2.25
CA LEU A 408 -9.69 -31.62 3.12
C LEU A 408 -11.11 -32.07 3.47
N ALA A 409 -11.75 -32.88 2.61
CA ALA A 409 -13.09 -33.40 2.87
C ALA A 409 -13.08 -34.45 3.98
N THR A 410 -12.12 -35.37 3.93
CA THR A 410 -12.02 -36.47 4.91
C THR A 410 -11.10 -36.15 6.09
N GLY A 411 -10.16 -35.23 5.93
CA GLY A 411 -9.09 -34.95 6.89
C GLY A 411 -7.98 -36.00 6.87
N LYS A 412 -7.96 -36.92 5.88
CA LYS A 412 -6.93 -37.93 5.77
C LYS A 412 -5.62 -37.29 5.27
N MET A 413 -4.56 -37.46 6.05
CA MET A 413 -3.20 -37.11 5.69
C MET A 413 -2.46 -38.32 5.10
N THR A 414 -1.61 -38.06 4.11
CA THR A 414 -0.72 -39.06 3.50
C THR A 414 0.60 -38.37 3.15
N THR A 415 1.72 -38.94 3.61
CA THR A 415 3.05 -38.52 3.18
C THR A 415 3.30 -39.00 1.76
N ILE A 416 3.54 -38.11 0.82
CA ILE A 416 3.67 -38.41 -0.60
C ILE A 416 5.11 -38.30 -1.12
N PHE A 417 6.01 -37.62 -0.36
CA PHE A 417 7.43 -37.52 -0.70
C PHE A 417 8.28 -37.33 0.55
N LYS A 418 9.52 -37.82 0.49
CA LYS A 418 10.53 -37.72 1.54
C LYS A 418 11.83 -37.24 0.91
N SER A 419 12.24 -36.01 1.18
CA SER A 419 13.45 -35.40 0.61
C SER A 419 14.72 -35.83 1.36
N GLY A 420 14.59 -36.15 2.64
CA GLY A 420 15.71 -36.35 3.57
C GLY A 420 16.37 -35.04 4.02
N GLY A 421 15.80 -33.89 3.65
CA GLY A 421 16.25 -32.57 4.00
C GLY A 421 15.29 -31.85 4.94
N ALA A 422 15.00 -30.58 4.67
CA ALA A 422 14.10 -29.71 5.44
C ALA A 422 13.18 -28.91 4.51
N LEU A 423 12.00 -29.45 4.20
CA LEU A 423 11.05 -28.78 3.32
C LEU A 423 10.47 -27.55 4.00
N ARG A 424 10.44 -26.41 3.28
CA ARG A 424 10.13 -25.12 3.93
C ARG A 424 8.96 -24.36 3.31
N HIS A 425 8.97 -24.08 2.04
CA HIS A 425 7.95 -23.27 1.38
C HIS A 425 7.44 -23.97 0.12
N ILE A 426 6.17 -23.70 -0.22
CA ILE A 426 5.49 -24.29 -1.37
C ILE A 426 4.83 -23.15 -2.15
N VAL A 427 5.07 -23.12 -3.47
CA VAL A 427 4.30 -22.30 -4.41
C VAL A 427 3.85 -23.16 -5.59
N ALA A 428 2.77 -22.76 -6.26
CA ALA A 428 2.15 -23.56 -7.29
C ALA A 428 1.96 -22.84 -8.61
N ASP A 429 2.16 -23.61 -9.68
CA ASP A 429 1.62 -23.34 -11.01
C ASP A 429 0.55 -24.41 -11.31
N GLU A 430 -0.71 -24.13 -10.94
CA GLU A 430 -1.81 -25.07 -11.18
C GLU A 430 -2.13 -25.25 -12.67
N GLY A 431 -1.81 -24.27 -13.51
CA GLY A 431 -2.00 -24.36 -14.96
C GLY A 431 -1.20 -25.54 -15.55
N THR A 432 0.03 -25.70 -15.13
CA THR A 432 0.87 -26.84 -15.51
C THR A 432 0.70 -28.04 -14.57
N GLY A 433 0.17 -27.83 -13.36
CA GLY A 433 0.02 -28.84 -12.32
C GLY A 433 1.28 -29.06 -11.50
N ARG A 434 2.15 -28.05 -11.33
CA ARG A 434 3.42 -28.17 -10.60
C ARG A 434 3.41 -27.41 -9.28
N LEU A 435 3.93 -28.08 -8.23
CA LEU A 435 4.31 -27.44 -6.98
C LEU A 435 5.83 -27.32 -6.93
N PHE A 436 6.32 -26.13 -6.63
CA PHE A 436 7.73 -25.88 -6.34
C PHE A 436 7.91 -25.86 -4.82
N ILE A 437 8.93 -26.54 -4.32
CA ILE A 437 9.13 -26.75 -2.88
C ILE A 437 10.59 -26.48 -2.56
N SER A 438 10.86 -25.53 -1.68
CA SER A 438 12.22 -25.27 -1.19
C SER A 438 12.61 -26.29 -0.12
N ASP A 439 13.84 -26.79 -0.21
CA ASP A 439 14.44 -27.73 0.76
C ASP A 439 15.70 -27.11 1.37
N MET A 440 15.55 -26.58 2.56
CA MET A 440 16.56 -25.76 3.22
C MET A 440 17.83 -26.53 3.63
N SER A 441 17.76 -27.84 3.84
CA SER A 441 18.93 -28.62 4.24
C SER A 441 19.58 -29.38 3.10
N ALA A 442 18.87 -29.52 1.97
CA ALA A 442 19.38 -30.16 0.78
C ALA A 442 19.86 -29.16 -0.28
N ASP A 443 19.66 -27.84 -0.07
CA ASP A 443 20.00 -26.75 -0.98
C ASP A 443 19.40 -26.99 -2.38
N LYS A 444 18.09 -27.29 -2.39
CA LYS A 444 17.37 -27.68 -3.61
C LYS A 444 15.99 -27.07 -3.68
N ILE A 445 15.51 -26.99 -4.92
CA ILE A 445 14.09 -26.86 -5.23
C ILE A 445 13.61 -28.18 -5.84
N TRP A 446 12.55 -28.72 -5.23
CA TRP A 446 11.82 -29.88 -5.75
C TRP A 446 10.61 -29.43 -6.56
N VAL A 447 10.24 -30.21 -7.56
CA VAL A 447 8.96 -30.09 -8.27
C VAL A 447 8.13 -31.34 -8.04
N HIS A 448 6.93 -31.15 -7.51
CA HIS A 448 5.91 -32.19 -7.42
C HIS A 448 4.87 -31.97 -8.51
N ASP A 449 4.70 -32.96 -9.39
CA ASP A 449 3.65 -32.99 -10.39
C ASP A 449 2.35 -33.50 -9.76
N MET A 450 1.38 -32.59 -9.61
CA MET A 450 0.09 -32.89 -8.99
C MET A 450 -0.75 -33.90 -9.78
N LYS A 451 -0.49 -34.06 -11.10
CA LYS A 451 -1.24 -34.98 -11.99
C LYS A 451 -0.71 -36.40 -11.89
N THR A 452 0.61 -36.55 -11.92
CA THR A 452 1.26 -37.86 -11.88
C THR A 452 1.61 -38.31 -10.47
N GLY A 453 1.71 -37.40 -9.51
CA GLY A 453 2.17 -37.65 -8.16
C GLY A 453 3.69 -37.80 -8.02
N ALA A 454 4.45 -37.60 -9.10
CA ALA A 454 5.91 -37.68 -9.08
C ALA A 454 6.54 -36.43 -8.47
N THR A 455 7.60 -36.61 -7.67
CA THR A 455 8.43 -35.51 -7.17
C THR A 455 9.85 -35.71 -7.64
N THR A 456 10.43 -34.70 -8.27
CA THR A 456 11.78 -34.73 -8.83
C THR A 456 12.57 -33.49 -8.42
N LYS A 457 13.91 -33.60 -8.41
CA LYS A 457 14.76 -32.40 -8.26
C LYS A 457 14.56 -31.49 -9.47
N PHE A 458 14.33 -30.22 -9.19
CA PHE A 458 14.24 -29.20 -10.23
C PHE A 458 15.54 -28.40 -10.34
N LEU A 459 16.05 -27.87 -9.21
CA LEU A 459 17.26 -27.04 -9.17
C LEU A 459 18.14 -27.43 -7.98
N ASP A 460 19.45 -27.29 -8.14
CA ASP A 460 20.38 -27.01 -7.04
C ASP A 460 20.49 -25.47 -6.93
N VAL A 461 20.49 -24.97 -5.72
CA VAL A 461 20.50 -23.52 -5.40
C VAL A 461 21.53 -23.24 -4.29
N ASP A 462 21.72 -21.96 -3.95
CA ASP A 462 22.61 -21.57 -2.86
C ASP A 462 22.15 -22.13 -1.51
N GLU A 463 23.05 -22.03 -0.54
CA GLU A 463 22.85 -22.55 0.82
C GLU A 463 21.55 -22.03 1.46
N LYS A 464 20.77 -22.97 1.97
CA LYS A 464 19.56 -22.73 2.78
C LYS A 464 18.45 -21.95 2.08
N PRO A 465 17.91 -22.48 0.95
CA PRO A 465 16.76 -21.88 0.29
C PRO A 465 15.58 -21.79 1.24
N ASN A 466 14.93 -20.63 1.24
CA ASN A 466 13.94 -20.29 2.26
C ASN A 466 12.57 -20.05 1.63
N THR A 467 12.18 -18.80 1.47
CA THR A 467 10.93 -18.44 0.80
C THR A 467 11.14 -18.43 -0.71
N ILE A 468 10.19 -18.96 -1.43
CA ILE A 468 10.16 -18.95 -2.90
C ILE A 468 8.85 -18.34 -3.36
N ASP A 469 8.86 -17.72 -4.54
CA ASP A 469 7.65 -17.19 -5.13
C ASP A 469 7.70 -17.27 -6.66
N LEU A 470 6.55 -17.19 -7.29
CA LEU A 470 6.40 -17.20 -8.75
C LEU A 470 5.90 -15.84 -9.23
N SER A 471 6.46 -15.35 -10.35
CA SER A 471 5.82 -14.24 -11.05
C SER A 471 4.33 -14.54 -11.33
N PRO A 472 3.45 -13.53 -11.40
CA PRO A 472 2.01 -13.75 -11.63
C PRO A 472 1.71 -14.54 -12.92
N ASP A 473 2.54 -14.39 -13.97
CA ASP A 473 2.44 -15.13 -15.23
C ASP A 473 3.07 -16.52 -15.17
N LYS A 474 3.60 -16.93 -14.00
CA LYS A 474 4.22 -18.24 -13.71
C LYS A 474 5.46 -18.56 -14.55
N LYS A 475 6.10 -17.56 -15.17
CA LYS A 475 7.31 -17.76 -15.97
C LYS A 475 8.60 -17.71 -15.17
N MET A 476 8.64 -16.97 -14.08
CA MET A 476 9.81 -16.80 -13.23
C MET A 476 9.59 -17.39 -11.85
N LEU A 477 10.60 -18.09 -11.34
CA LEU A 477 10.69 -18.57 -9.96
C LEU A 477 11.77 -17.75 -9.26
N PHE A 478 11.40 -17.10 -8.16
CA PHE A 478 12.27 -16.36 -7.27
C PHE A 478 12.58 -17.21 -6.03
N VAL A 479 13.84 -17.27 -5.65
CA VAL A 479 14.30 -18.09 -4.53
C VAL A 479 15.16 -17.24 -3.60
N SER A 480 14.74 -17.08 -2.33
CA SER A 480 15.62 -16.51 -1.31
C SER A 480 16.49 -17.59 -0.69
N CYS A 481 17.79 -17.40 -0.64
CA CYS A 481 18.75 -18.27 0.03
C CYS A 481 19.39 -17.52 1.19
N ARG A 482 19.48 -18.17 2.36
CA ARG A 482 19.96 -17.50 3.58
C ARG A 482 21.48 -17.39 3.65
N GLY A 483 22.20 -18.18 2.88
CA GLY A 483 23.60 -18.45 3.05
C GLY A 483 23.90 -19.39 4.23
N GLU A 484 25.14 -19.82 4.37
CA GLU A 484 25.57 -20.71 5.43
C GLU A 484 25.36 -20.09 6.81
N ASN A 485 24.76 -20.88 7.73
CA ASN A 485 24.54 -20.42 9.09
C ASN A 485 25.85 -20.36 9.88
N ASN A 486 25.95 -19.41 10.81
CA ASN A 486 27.01 -19.44 11.79
C ASN A 486 26.90 -20.70 12.66
N PRO A 487 28.01 -21.47 12.87
CA PRO A 487 27.97 -22.70 13.67
C PRO A 487 27.50 -22.51 15.11
N LYS A 488 27.65 -21.30 15.68
CA LYS A 488 27.28 -21.02 17.08
C LYS A 488 25.79 -20.71 17.23
N SER A 489 25.21 -20.00 16.28
CA SER A 489 23.81 -19.61 16.32
C SER A 489 23.37 -19.03 14.98
N TYR A 490 22.16 -19.31 14.56
CA TYR A 490 21.57 -18.69 13.37
C TYR A 490 21.22 -17.20 13.57
N TYR A 491 21.27 -16.68 14.79
CA TYR A 491 21.15 -15.25 15.09
C TYR A 491 22.47 -14.48 14.94
N ILE A 492 23.54 -15.15 14.56
CA ILE A 492 24.85 -14.53 14.29
C ILE A 492 25.09 -14.63 12.78
N PRO A 493 25.60 -13.57 12.12
CA PRO A 493 25.97 -13.64 10.72
C PRO A 493 26.89 -14.83 10.42
N GLY A 494 26.55 -15.59 9.39
CA GLY A 494 27.34 -16.71 8.88
C GLY A 494 28.49 -16.25 7.97
N PRO A 495 29.26 -17.18 7.41
CA PRO A 495 30.41 -16.89 6.53
C PRO A 495 29.98 -16.49 5.12
N GLU A 496 28.70 -16.58 4.79
CA GLU A 496 28.16 -16.23 3.50
C GLU A 496 27.09 -15.13 3.63
N TRP A 497 26.93 -14.34 2.56
CA TRP A 497 25.76 -13.51 2.36
C TRP A 497 24.56 -14.37 1.97
N GLY A 498 23.35 -13.87 2.15
CA GLY A 498 22.20 -14.41 1.48
C GLY A 498 22.16 -14.02 0.00
N SER A 499 21.31 -14.69 -0.77
CA SER A 499 21.09 -14.36 -2.18
C SER A 499 19.62 -14.46 -2.56
N ILE A 500 19.27 -13.78 -3.65
CA ILE A 500 18.02 -13.96 -4.36
C ILE A 500 18.37 -14.47 -5.76
N LEU A 501 17.87 -15.65 -6.10
CA LEU A 501 18.08 -16.27 -7.39
C LEU A 501 16.80 -16.22 -8.21
N VAL A 502 16.92 -15.94 -9.50
CA VAL A 502 15.79 -15.91 -10.44
C VAL A 502 16.00 -16.96 -11.50
N PHE A 503 14.99 -17.81 -11.69
CA PHE A 503 15.01 -18.90 -12.68
C PHE A 503 13.80 -18.83 -13.60
N ASP A 504 13.98 -19.32 -14.83
CA ASP A 504 12.86 -19.71 -15.67
C ASP A 504 12.10 -20.87 -15.04
N ALA A 505 10.85 -20.66 -14.67
CA ALA A 505 10.06 -21.65 -13.95
C ALA A 505 9.72 -22.88 -14.80
N GLY A 506 9.79 -22.77 -16.13
CA GLY A 506 9.57 -23.88 -17.06
C GLY A 506 10.75 -24.83 -17.14
N SER A 507 11.93 -24.28 -17.37
CA SER A 507 13.16 -25.03 -17.71
C SER A 507 14.17 -25.10 -16.57
N GLY A 508 14.09 -24.25 -15.56
CA GLY A 508 15.12 -24.10 -14.53
C GLY A 508 16.35 -23.31 -14.98
N LYS A 509 16.31 -22.68 -16.16
CA LYS A 509 17.43 -21.86 -16.64
C LYS A 509 17.62 -20.65 -15.72
N PRO A 510 18.86 -20.35 -15.26
CA PRO A 510 19.12 -19.13 -14.50
C PRO A 510 18.82 -17.87 -15.33
N LEU A 511 18.20 -16.88 -14.70
CA LEU A 511 17.84 -15.60 -15.29
C LEU A 511 18.61 -14.43 -14.67
N ASP A 512 18.82 -14.45 -13.34
CA ASP A 512 19.59 -13.44 -12.60
C ASP A 512 19.94 -13.92 -11.20
N ALA A 513 20.83 -13.19 -10.52
CA ALA A 513 21.11 -13.34 -9.09
C ALA A 513 21.46 -12.00 -8.46
N VAL A 514 21.00 -11.79 -7.22
CA VAL A 514 21.32 -10.64 -6.39
C VAL A 514 21.94 -11.12 -5.09
N ILE A 515 23.09 -10.55 -4.72
CA ILE A 515 23.67 -10.76 -3.39
C ILE A 515 22.88 -9.92 -2.38
N GLY A 516 22.30 -10.59 -1.41
CA GLY A 516 21.59 -9.97 -0.32
C GLY A 516 22.47 -9.64 0.88
N GLY A 517 21.86 -9.46 2.05
CA GLY A 517 22.55 -9.27 3.32
C GLY A 517 22.65 -10.55 4.15
N ASN A 518 22.68 -10.39 5.47
CA ASN A 518 22.75 -11.52 6.39
C ASN A 518 21.37 -12.21 6.49
N GLN A 519 21.30 -13.41 5.91
CA GLN A 519 20.11 -14.28 5.91
C GLN A 519 18.90 -13.70 5.16
N CYS A 520 18.91 -13.74 3.84
CA CYS A 520 17.71 -13.48 3.04
C CYS A 520 16.62 -14.51 3.39
N THR A 521 15.54 -14.06 4.02
CA THR A 521 14.55 -14.97 4.64
C THR A 521 13.18 -14.85 3.99
N ALA A 522 12.51 -13.70 4.10
CA ALA A 522 11.23 -13.44 3.45
C ALA A 522 11.44 -12.97 2.02
N LEU A 523 10.48 -13.28 1.17
CA LEU A 523 10.43 -12.84 -0.22
C LEU A 523 8.98 -12.79 -0.66
N ASP A 524 8.62 -11.78 -1.43
CA ASP A 524 7.32 -11.66 -2.08
C ASP A 524 7.44 -10.91 -3.41
N VAL A 525 6.65 -11.32 -4.39
CA VAL A 525 6.52 -10.67 -5.69
C VAL A 525 5.12 -10.11 -5.83
N SER A 526 5.00 -8.80 -6.03
CA SER A 526 3.69 -8.16 -6.16
C SER A 526 2.80 -8.80 -7.22
N ASP A 527 1.46 -8.74 -7.04
CA ASP A 527 0.48 -9.34 -7.95
C ASP A 527 0.53 -8.75 -9.38
N ASP A 528 1.08 -7.54 -9.55
CA ASP A 528 1.34 -6.96 -10.88
C ASP A 528 2.69 -7.39 -11.48
N GLY A 529 3.48 -8.15 -10.74
CA GLY A 529 4.78 -8.69 -11.15
C GLY A 529 5.90 -7.67 -11.28
N LYS A 530 5.74 -6.45 -10.73
CA LYS A 530 6.70 -5.37 -10.94
C LYS A 530 7.59 -5.07 -9.74
N ILE A 531 7.24 -5.55 -8.56
CA ILE A 531 7.99 -5.36 -7.32
C ILE A 531 8.41 -6.72 -6.79
N LEU A 532 9.68 -6.86 -6.50
CA LEU A 532 10.23 -7.90 -5.65
C LEU A 532 10.68 -7.25 -4.34
N ILE A 533 10.23 -7.79 -3.23
CA ILE A 533 10.68 -7.37 -1.90
C ILE A 533 11.21 -8.58 -1.13
N PHE A 534 12.32 -8.42 -0.44
CA PHE A 534 12.86 -9.47 0.41
C PHE A 534 13.53 -8.92 1.66
N SER A 535 13.72 -9.77 2.66
CA SER A 535 14.33 -9.38 3.94
C SER A 535 15.76 -9.85 4.08
N ASP A 536 16.63 -8.95 4.55
CA ASP A 536 17.93 -9.27 5.18
C ASP A 536 17.66 -9.38 6.69
N PHE A 537 17.32 -10.58 7.14
CA PHE A 537 16.73 -10.85 8.46
C PHE A 537 17.59 -10.36 9.63
N LEU A 538 18.91 -10.61 9.59
CA LEU A 538 19.81 -10.18 10.66
C LEU A 538 20.25 -8.73 10.57
N ASP A 539 20.02 -8.09 9.43
CA ASP A 539 20.39 -6.69 9.21
C ASP A 539 19.22 -5.74 9.51
N ASN A 540 18.08 -6.26 9.97
CA ASN A 540 16.85 -5.49 10.21
C ASN A 540 16.48 -4.63 9.01
N ARG A 541 16.41 -5.24 7.83
CA ARG A 541 16.27 -4.51 6.58
C ARG A 541 15.45 -5.28 5.56
N LEU A 542 14.67 -4.53 4.76
CA LEU A 542 14.10 -5.02 3.50
C LEU A 542 14.86 -4.39 2.34
N ARG A 543 14.92 -5.10 1.23
CA ARG A 543 15.36 -4.57 -0.07
C ARG A 543 14.23 -4.67 -1.06
N VAL A 544 14.09 -3.63 -1.87
CA VAL A 544 13.04 -3.52 -2.87
C VAL A 544 13.65 -3.39 -4.25
N TYR A 545 13.16 -4.19 -5.17
CA TYR A 545 13.60 -4.23 -6.57
C TYR A 545 12.44 -4.06 -7.52
N GLU A 546 12.66 -3.35 -8.60
CA GLU A 546 11.80 -3.40 -9.78
C GLU A 546 12.11 -4.67 -10.57
N VAL A 547 11.06 -5.39 -10.97
CA VAL A 547 11.16 -6.60 -11.78
C VAL A 547 10.86 -6.23 -13.23
N PRO A 548 11.86 -6.24 -14.12
CA PRO A 548 11.64 -6.04 -15.54
C PRO A 548 10.77 -7.14 -16.17
N PRO A 549 10.19 -6.90 -17.35
CA PRO A 549 9.48 -7.95 -18.09
C PRO A 549 10.35 -9.18 -18.35
N TYR A 550 9.73 -10.36 -18.35
CA TYR A 550 10.41 -11.64 -18.57
C TYR A 550 11.36 -11.67 -19.77
N ASP A 551 10.98 -11.04 -20.91
CA ASP A 551 11.83 -10.95 -22.10
C ASP A 551 13.15 -10.19 -21.86
N THR A 552 13.20 -9.29 -20.88
CA THR A 552 14.43 -8.60 -20.47
C THR A 552 15.40 -9.55 -19.81
N PHE A 553 14.89 -10.43 -18.94
CA PHE A 553 15.70 -11.48 -18.33
C PHE A 553 16.26 -12.47 -19.35
N LEU A 554 15.47 -12.84 -20.34
CA LEU A 554 15.96 -13.72 -21.43
C LEU A 554 17.12 -13.08 -22.20
N LYS A 555 17.07 -11.76 -22.46
CA LYS A 555 18.15 -11.01 -23.12
C LYS A 555 19.37 -10.85 -22.23
N GLY A 556 19.21 -10.82 -20.92
CA GLY A 556 20.27 -10.74 -19.93
C GLY A 556 21.16 -11.97 -19.85
N ASN A 557 20.80 -13.07 -20.53
CA ASN A 557 21.57 -14.30 -20.62
C ASN A 557 22.11 -14.85 -19.29
N GLY A 558 21.23 -14.88 -18.28
CA GLY A 558 21.56 -15.36 -16.94
C GLY A 558 22.00 -14.28 -15.96
N GLY A 559 22.05 -13.01 -16.40
CA GLY A 559 22.35 -11.88 -15.52
C GLY A 559 23.63 -12.07 -14.72
N ARG A 560 23.53 -11.90 -13.41
CA ARG A 560 24.67 -12.07 -12.48
C ARG A 560 24.83 -13.50 -11.94
N TYR A 561 24.03 -14.48 -12.39
CA TYR A 561 24.00 -15.82 -11.78
C TYR A 561 25.37 -16.50 -11.72
N GLN A 562 26.24 -16.35 -12.73
CA GLN A 562 27.57 -16.95 -12.67
C GLN A 562 28.55 -16.14 -11.81
N ALA A 563 28.43 -14.83 -11.81
CA ALA A 563 29.33 -13.94 -11.07
C ALA A 563 29.10 -13.99 -9.55
N HIS A 564 27.84 -14.20 -9.13
CA HIS A 564 27.50 -14.16 -7.70
C HIS A 564 28.23 -15.20 -6.86
N PHE A 565 28.61 -16.36 -7.43
CA PHE A 565 29.35 -17.40 -6.70
C PHE A 565 30.71 -16.93 -6.15
N ALA A 566 31.33 -15.94 -6.82
CA ALA A 566 32.57 -15.34 -6.35
C ALA A 566 32.34 -14.28 -5.25
N GLU A 567 31.14 -13.74 -5.15
CA GLU A 567 30.78 -12.60 -4.31
C GLU A 567 30.01 -13.00 -3.03
N ILE A 568 29.42 -14.20 -3.02
CA ILE A 568 28.57 -14.66 -1.91
C ILE A 568 29.36 -14.95 -0.62
N LYS A 569 30.64 -15.31 -0.74
CA LYS A 569 31.54 -15.53 0.42
C LYS A 569 31.96 -14.19 1.05
N LYS A 570 31.99 -14.12 2.39
CA LYS A 570 32.45 -12.96 3.15
C LYS A 570 33.95 -12.96 3.34
#